data_54790c22618d4495e84b55def7ae9faa
#
_entry.id   54790c22618d4495e84b55def7ae9faa
#
_cell.length_a   1.000
_cell.length_b   1.000
_cell.length_c   1.000
_cell.angle_alpha   90.00
_cell.angle_beta   90.00
_cell.angle_gamma   90.00
#
_symmetry.space_group_name_H-M   'P 1'
#
loop_
_entity.id
_entity.type
_entity.pdbx_description
1 polymer ?
#
loop_
_entity_poly.entity_id
_entity_poly.type
_entity_poly.pdbx_seq_one_letter_code
_entity_poly.pdbx_strand_id
1 'polypeptide(L)'
;AEDEAIIRLDLRETLEEEGYEVIGEAGRGDVALELIRELKPDLAILDVKMPGMDGLEVARMVGDEKICGVLVLTAFSQREIIEQARDAGALAYLVKPFQKSDLIPAIEVAIGRFRELQALTGQMEVLGEQLEARKIIDKAKGRLIDEFGLKEQEAFSFIQRTAMKDRSRMRDVAEKILSGELQP
;
A
#
# COMPACT_ATOMS: atom_id res chain seq x y z
N ALA A 1 -4.76 18.52 -6.35
CA ALA A 1 -3.61 19.35 -6.77
C ALA A 1 -3.83 19.79 -8.22
N GLU A 2 -3.82 21.10 -8.45
CA GLU A 2 -4.20 21.73 -9.71
C GLU A 2 -3.57 23.14 -9.73
N ASP A 3 -2.83 23.50 -10.75
CA ASP A 3 -2.14 24.80 -10.79
C ASP A 3 -3.08 25.97 -11.11
N GLU A 4 -4.15 25.73 -11.88
CA GLU A 4 -5.16 26.73 -12.16
C GLU A 4 -6.11 26.93 -10.96
N ALA A 5 -5.99 28.06 -10.28
CA ALA A 5 -6.72 28.35 -9.03
C ALA A 5 -8.27 28.25 -9.19
N ILE A 6 -8.79 28.63 -10.37
CA ILE A 6 -10.25 28.57 -10.63
C ILE A 6 -10.71 27.11 -10.75
N ILE A 7 -9.97 26.28 -11.47
CA ILE A 7 -10.29 24.84 -11.60
C ILE A 7 -10.16 24.14 -10.26
N ARG A 8 -9.13 24.48 -9.48
CA ARG A 8 -8.93 23.93 -8.13
C ARG A 8 -10.09 24.28 -7.20
N LEU A 9 -10.56 25.52 -7.23
CA LEU A 9 -11.72 25.97 -6.44
C LEU A 9 -12.99 25.22 -6.83
N ASP A 10 -13.28 25.11 -8.13
CA ASP A 10 -14.46 24.41 -8.67
C ASP A 10 -14.44 22.91 -8.28
N LEU A 11 -13.26 22.28 -8.38
CA LEU A 11 -13.05 20.91 -7.90
C LEU A 11 -13.39 20.76 -6.43
N ARG A 12 -12.85 21.66 -5.59
CA ARG A 12 -13.10 21.63 -4.15
C ARG A 12 -14.58 21.76 -3.83
N GLU A 13 -15.24 22.78 -4.40
CA GLU A 13 -16.67 23.01 -4.18
C GLU A 13 -17.50 21.79 -4.64
N THR A 14 -17.19 21.22 -5.80
CA THR A 14 -17.86 20.02 -6.31
C THR A 14 -17.70 18.81 -5.38
N LEU A 15 -16.49 18.61 -4.83
CA LEU A 15 -16.22 17.51 -3.91
C LEU A 15 -16.94 17.68 -2.56
N GLU A 16 -16.89 18.90 -1.99
CA GLU A 16 -17.55 19.22 -0.72
C GLU A 16 -19.09 19.11 -0.83
N GLU A 17 -19.69 19.50 -1.98
CA GLU A 17 -21.11 19.31 -2.25
C GLU A 17 -21.53 17.84 -2.26
N GLU A 18 -20.65 16.94 -2.69
CA GLU A 18 -20.90 15.49 -2.70
C GLU A 18 -20.53 14.80 -1.38
N GLY A 19 -20.13 15.58 -0.38
CA GLY A 19 -19.85 15.10 0.97
C GLY A 19 -18.43 14.55 1.18
N TYR A 20 -17.51 14.80 0.24
CA TYR A 20 -16.11 14.52 0.46
C TYR A 20 -15.45 15.63 1.28
N GLU A 21 -14.53 15.27 2.16
CA GLU A 21 -13.72 16.21 2.91
C GLU A 21 -12.43 16.52 2.15
N VAL A 22 -12.25 17.78 1.72
CA VAL A 22 -11.01 18.23 1.09
C VAL A 22 -10.03 18.68 2.16
N ILE A 23 -9.09 17.80 2.50
CA ILE A 23 -8.14 18.02 3.60
C ILE A 23 -6.86 18.76 3.19
N GLY A 24 -6.64 18.97 1.89
CA GLY A 24 -5.46 19.69 1.39
C GLY A 24 -5.62 20.10 -0.07
N GLU A 25 -5.00 21.23 -0.41
CA GLU A 25 -4.95 21.78 -1.76
C GLU A 25 -3.53 22.21 -2.10
N ALA A 26 -3.12 22.02 -3.36
CA ALA A 26 -1.83 22.44 -3.86
C ALA A 26 -1.92 22.97 -5.29
N GLY A 27 -1.15 24.00 -5.61
CA GLY A 27 -0.97 24.50 -6.98
C GLY A 27 0.37 24.07 -7.60
N ARG A 28 1.12 23.17 -6.93
CA ARG A 28 2.42 22.68 -7.34
C ARG A 28 2.57 21.22 -6.93
N GLY A 29 3.23 20.42 -7.78
CA GLY A 29 3.37 19.01 -7.52
C GLY A 29 4.28 18.65 -6.34
N ASP A 30 5.37 19.40 -6.12
CA ASP A 30 6.25 19.23 -4.96
C ASP A 30 5.51 19.47 -3.64
N VAL A 31 4.69 20.52 -3.55
CA VAL A 31 3.85 20.82 -2.40
C VAL A 31 2.74 19.74 -2.23
N ALA A 32 2.16 19.29 -3.34
CA ALA A 32 1.16 18.22 -3.31
C ALA A 32 1.73 16.94 -2.69
N LEU A 33 2.94 16.54 -3.07
CA LEU A 33 3.59 15.35 -2.54
C LEU A 33 3.84 15.46 -1.03
N GLU A 34 4.31 16.62 -0.56
CA GLU A 34 4.52 16.88 0.87
C GLU A 34 3.22 16.76 1.66
N LEU A 35 2.14 17.41 1.18
CA LEU A 35 0.82 17.35 1.80
C LEU A 35 0.26 15.92 1.82
N ILE A 36 0.40 15.15 0.73
CA ILE A 36 -0.07 13.76 0.67
C ILE A 36 0.64 12.89 1.71
N ARG A 37 1.96 13.06 1.88
CA ARG A 37 2.74 12.33 2.88
C ARG A 37 2.36 12.68 4.32
N GLU A 38 2.07 13.95 4.56
CA GLU A 38 1.69 14.46 5.89
C GLU A 38 0.26 14.06 6.25
N LEU A 39 -0.70 14.35 5.37
CA LEU A 39 -2.13 14.22 5.64
C LEU A 39 -2.68 12.81 5.38
N LYS A 40 -2.00 12.00 4.54
CA LYS A 40 -2.38 10.63 4.18
C LYS A 40 -3.86 10.51 3.79
N PRO A 41 -4.32 11.21 2.73
CA PRO A 41 -5.69 11.17 2.28
C PRO A 41 -6.10 9.77 1.83
N ASP A 42 -7.40 9.50 1.67
CA ASP A 42 -7.89 8.30 0.99
C ASP A 42 -7.61 8.33 -0.52
N LEU A 43 -7.65 9.53 -1.11
CA LEU A 43 -7.44 9.77 -2.53
C LEU A 43 -6.72 11.10 -2.77
N ALA A 44 -5.78 11.11 -3.69
CA ALA A 44 -5.19 12.32 -4.27
C ALA A 44 -5.71 12.51 -5.70
N ILE A 45 -6.21 13.70 -6.01
CA ILE A 45 -6.59 14.12 -7.36
C ILE A 45 -5.48 15.03 -7.87
N LEU A 46 -4.81 14.63 -8.95
CA LEU A 46 -3.60 15.29 -9.45
C LEU A 46 -3.77 15.72 -10.90
N ASP A 47 -3.60 17.01 -11.18
CA ASP A 47 -3.40 17.43 -12.57
C ASP A 47 -2.02 16.97 -13.07
N VAL A 48 -1.93 16.60 -14.34
CA VAL A 48 -0.66 16.18 -14.95
C VAL A 48 0.32 17.35 -15.00
N LYS A 49 -0.13 18.51 -15.46
CA LYS A 49 0.74 19.67 -15.65
C LYS A 49 0.73 20.58 -14.44
N MET A 50 1.73 20.44 -13.59
CA MET A 50 1.93 21.32 -12.45
C MET A 50 3.36 21.85 -12.39
N PRO A 51 3.56 23.06 -11.85
CA PRO A 51 4.91 23.59 -11.57
C PRO A 51 5.64 22.74 -10.51
N GLY A 52 6.95 22.74 -10.54
CA GLY A 52 7.82 22.06 -9.59
C GLY A 52 8.00 20.58 -9.91
N MET A 53 6.97 19.78 -9.76
CA MET A 53 6.92 18.37 -10.09
C MET A 53 5.65 18.10 -10.88
N ASP A 54 5.68 17.29 -11.94
CA ASP A 54 4.48 16.95 -12.66
C ASP A 54 3.62 15.93 -11.92
N GLY A 55 2.31 15.90 -12.21
CA GLY A 55 1.38 15.02 -11.49
C GLY A 55 1.64 13.54 -11.69
N LEU A 56 2.27 13.13 -12.78
CA LEU A 56 2.63 11.72 -13.01
C LEU A 56 3.84 11.31 -12.16
N GLU A 57 4.79 12.22 -11.94
CA GLU A 57 5.90 11.99 -11.00
C GLU A 57 5.38 11.88 -9.56
N VAL A 58 4.47 12.78 -9.16
CA VAL A 58 3.79 12.70 -7.85
C VAL A 58 3.04 11.37 -7.72
N ALA A 59 2.25 10.99 -8.74
CA ALA A 59 1.49 9.74 -8.75
C ALA A 59 2.40 8.52 -8.56
N ARG A 60 3.55 8.49 -9.24
CA ARG A 60 4.53 7.41 -9.12
C ARG A 60 5.07 7.28 -7.70
N MET A 61 5.50 8.40 -7.10
CA MET A 61 6.03 8.39 -5.74
C MET A 61 4.98 7.96 -4.71
N VAL A 62 3.75 8.46 -4.84
CA VAL A 62 2.61 8.10 -3.98
C VAL A 62 2.25 6.61 -4.14
N GLY A 63 2.29 6.10 -5.37
CA GLY A 63 2.04 4.69 -5.69
C GLY A 63 3.13 3.75 -5.13
N ASP A 64 4.41 4.10 -5.29
CA ASP A 64 5.55 3.33 -4.76
C ASP A 64 5.52 3.29 -3.23
N GLU A 65 5.17 4.40 -2.59
CA GLU A 65 5.02 4.52 -1.13
C GLU A 65 3.67 3.96 -0.62
N LYS A 66 2.74 3.62 -1.51
CA LYS A 66 1.40 3.08 -1.20
C LYS A 66 0.60 3.94 -0.20
N ILE A 67 0.70 5.25 -0.31
CA ILE A 67 0.10 6.19 0.65
C ILE A 67 -1.41 6.26 0.49
N CYS A 68 -1.89 6.52 -0.74
CA CYS A 68 -3.30 6.70 -1.05
C CYS A 68 -3.64 6.31 -2.50
N GLY A 69 -4.92 6.27 -2.84
CA GLY A 69 -5.37 6.19 -4.22
C GLY A 69 -4.99 7.45 -5.01
N VAL A 70 -4.77 7.32 -6.31
CA VAL A 70 -4.48 8.45 -7.20
C VAL A 70 -5.45 8.47 -8.37
N LEU A 71 -6.10 9.63 -8.57
CA LEU A 71 -6.86 9.98 -9.76
C LEU A 71 -6.10 11.08 -10.49
N VAL A 72 -5.81 10.88 -11.77
CA VAL A 72 -5.10 11.87 -12.60
C VAL A 72 -6.08 12.65 -13.47
N LEU A 73 -5.95 13.99 -13.46
CA LEU A 73 -6.63 14.88 -14.38
C LEU A 73 -5.68 15.24 -15.53
N THR A 74 -6.17 15.25 -16.76
CA THR A 74 -5.34 15.57 -17.92
C THR A 74 -6.13 16.33 -18.99
N ALA A 75 -5.49 17.30 -19.63
CA ALA A 75 -6.04 17.96 -20.81
C ALA A 75 -5.90 17.11 -22.09
N PHE A 76 -5.24 15.96 -22.02
CA PHE A 76 -4.90 15.15 -23.17
C PHE A 76 -5.63 13.80 -23.14
N SER A 77 -6.35 13.50 -24.22
CA SER A 77 -7.00 12.19 -24.43
C SER A 77 -6.09 11.19 -25.20
N GLN A 78 -4.81 11.54 -25.40
CA GLN A 78 -3.87 10.69 -26.12
C GLN A 78 -3.54 9.44 -25.34
N ARG A 79 -3.51 8.31 -26.06
CA ARG A 79 -3.28 6.99 -25.46
C ARG A 79 -1.98 6.91 -24.67
N GLU A 80 -0.92 7.59 -25.15
CA GLU A 80 0.38 7.62 -24.50
C GLU A 80 0.31 8.22 -23.08
N ILE A 81 -0.48 9.27 -22.87
CA ILE A 81 -0.64 9.91 -21.55
C ILE A 81 -1.42 9.00 -20.60
N ILE A 82 -2.44 8.31 -21.12
CA ILE A 82 -3.22 7.34 -20.34
C ILE A 82 -2.33 6.16 -19.90
N GLU A 83 -1.48 5.65 -20.80
CA GLU A 83 -0.52 4.60 -20.49
C GLU A 83 0.51 5.07 -19.45
N GLN A 84 1.03 6.29 -19.58
CA GLN A 84 1.93 6.89 -18.59
C GLN A 84 1.28 7.05 -17.21
N ALA A 85 0.01 7.50 -17.15
CA ALA A 85 -0.73 7.61 -15.89
C ALA A 85 -0.91 6.23 -15.22
N ARG A 86 -1.28 5.21 -15.99
CA ARG A 86 -1.37 3.83 -15.49
C ARG A 86 -0.02 3.32 -14.98
N ASP A 87 1.05 3.54 -15.74
CA ASP A 87 2.41 3.08 -15.38
C ASP A 87 2.99 3.87 -14.20
N ALA A 88 2.47 5.08 -13.95
CA ALA A 88 2.72 5.87 -12.75
C ALA A 88 1.88 5.42 -11.53
N GLY A 89 1.03 4.41 -11.66
CA GLY A 89 0.23 3.88 -10.55
C GLY A 89 -1.10 4.60 -10.32
N ALA A 90 -1.55 5.46 -11.25
CA ALA A 90 -2.87 6.06 -11.19
C ALA A 90 -3.97 4.98 -11.30
N LEU A 91 -4.95 5.03 -10.41
CA LEU A 91 -6.05 4.07 -10.35
C LEU A 91 -7.25 4.47 -11.20
N ALA A 92 -7.34 5.77 -11.50
CA ALA A 92 -8.29 6.34 -12.46
C ALA A 92 -7.70 7.58 -13.11
N TYR A 93 -8.28 7.99 -14.24
CA TYR A 93 -7.95 9.25 -14.90
C TYR A 93 -9.21 9.90 -15.47
N LEU A 94 -9.20 11.24 -15.60
CA LEU A 94 -10.25 12.01 -16.26
C LEU A 94 -9.63 13.00 -17.23
N VAL A 95 -10.28 13.16 -18.38
CA VAL A 95 -9.89 14.12 -19.40
C VAL A 95 -10.68 15.41 -19.22
N LYS A 96 -9.98 16.55 -19.15
CA LYS A 96 -10.59 17.90 -19.08
C LYS A 96 -11.11 18.30 -20.46
N PRO A 97 -12.27 18.98 -20.57
CA PRO A 97 -13.19 19.30 -19.47
C PRO A 97 -14.03 18.08 -19.09
N PHE A 98 -14.27 17.87 -17.80
CA PHE A 98 -15.11 16.81 -17.25
C PHE A 98 -16.31 17.41 -16.50
N GLN A 99 -17.34 16.60 -16.30
CA GLN A 99 -18.52 16.95 -15.52
C GLN A 99 -18.48 16.26 -14.15
N LYS A 100 -19.31 16.73 -13.22
CA LYS A 100 -19.51 16.08 -11.92
C LYS A 100 -19.92 14.61 -12.06
N SER A 101 -20.76 14.31 -13.08
CA SER A 101 -21.17 12.94 -13.42
C SER A 101 -20.02 12.01 -13.83
N ASP A 102 -18.90 12.56 -14.26
CA ASP A 102 -17.69 11.79 -14.63
C ASP A 102 -16.74 11.67 -13.45
N LEU A 103 -16.63 12.76 -12.67
CA LEU A 103 -15.69 12.87 -11.54
C LEU A 103 -16.04 11.89 -10.41
N ILE A 104 -17.29 11.88 -9.96
CA ILE A 104 -17.70 11.10 -8.79
C ILE A 104 -17.52 9.58 -9.01
N PRO A 105 -17.98 8.98 -10.13
CA PRO A 105 -17.70 7.57 -10.40
C PRO A 105 -16.20 7.23 -10.48
N ALA A 106 -15.38 8.14 -11.03
CA ALA A 106 -13.94 7.93 -11.12
C ALA A 106 -13.26 7.92 -9.74
N ILE A 107 -13.71 8.79 -8.82
CA ILE A 107 -13.28 8.82 -7.43
C ILE A 107 -13.62 7.49 -6.74
N GLU A 108 -14.87 7.04 -6.82
CA GLU A 108 -15.32 5.80 -6.19
C GLU A 108 -14.54 4.58 -6.70
N VAL A 109 -14.29 4.52 -8.02
CA VAL A 109 -13.46 3.47 -8.63
C VAL A 109 -12.03 3.51 -8.09
N ALA A 110 -11.41 4.69 -8.01
CA ALA A 110 -10.05 4.83 -7.53
C ALA A 110 -9.92 4.43 -6.06
N ILE A 111 -10.83 4.87 -5.20
CA ILE A 111 -10.86 4.50 -3.78
C ILE A 111 -11.08 3.00 -3.62
N GLY A 112 -12.06 2.43 -4.35
CA GLY A 112 -12.35 1.00 -4.31
C GLY A 112 -11.14 0.15 -4.70
N ARG A 113 -10.47 0.49 -5.79
CA ARG A 113 -9.26 -0.20 -6.25
C ARG A 113 -8.10 -0.09 -5.27
N PHE A 114 -7.91 1.09 -4.66
CA PHE A 114 -6.86 1.26 -3.67
C PHE A 114 -7.08 0.37 -2.45
N ARG A 115 -8.32 0.31 -1.93
CA ARG A 115 -8.70 -0.56 -0.81
C ARG A 115 -8.48 -2.04 -1.14
N GLU A 116 -8.82 -2.46 -2.34
CA GLU A 116 -8.57 -3.83 -2.81
C GLU A 116 -7.08 -4.15 -2.85
N LEU A 117 -6.26 -3.26 -3.43
CA LEU A 117 -4.80 -3.41 -3.46
C LEU A 117 -4.18 -3.48 -2.07
N GLN A 118 -4.63 -2.65 -1.14
CA GLN A 118 -4.17 -2.69 0.26
C GLN A 118 -4.53 -4.03 0.92
N ALA A 119 -5.76 -4.51 0.74
CA ALA A 119 -6.19 -5.80 1.30
C ALA A 119 -5.36 -6.96 0.76
N LEU A 120 -5.10 -7.00 -0.55
CA LEU A 120 -4.25 -8.01 -1.19
C LEU A 120 -2.80 -7.95 -0.67
N THR A 121 -2.24 -6.74 -0.55
CA THR A 121 -0.88 -6.57 -0.01
C THR A 121 -0.78 -7.09 1.43
N GLY A 122 -1.74 -6.76 2.29
CA GLY A 122 -1.78 -7.26 3.66
C GLY A 122 -1.91 -8.78 3.74
N GLN A 123 -2.70 -9.40 2.85
CA GLN A 123 -2.79 -10.86 2.77
C GLN A 123 -1.45 -11.50 2.35
N MET A 124 -0.75 -10.90 1.38
CA MET A 124 0.57 -11.39 0.94
C MET A 124 1.61 -11.30 2.05
N GLU A 125 1.61 -10.24 2.84
CA GLU A 125 2.51 -10.07 3.99
C GLU A 125 2.28 -11.16 5.04
N VAL A 126 1.02 -11.41 5.41
CA VAL A 126 0.66 -12.46 6.37
C VAL A 126 1.09 -13.84 5.87
N LEU A 127 0.85 -14.16 4.59
CA LEU A 127 1.26 -15.42 3.99
C LEU A 127 2.79 -15.56 3.94
N GLY A 128 3.50 -14.46 3.65
CA GLY A 128 4.96 -14.40 3.68
C GLY A 128 5.52 -14.71 5.07
N GLU A 129 4.97 -14.06 6.10
CA GLU A 129 5.35 -14.32 7.49
C GLU A 129 5.10 -15.77 7.92
N GLN A 130 3.97 -16.36 7.52
CA GLN A 130 3.65 -17.76 7.81
C GLN A 130 4.65 -18.72 7.14
N LEU A 131 5.02 -18.43 5.88
CA LEU A 131 5.98 -19.25 5.16
C LEU A 131 7.38 -19.18 5.80
N GLU A 132 7.83 -17.99 6.17
CA GLU A 132 9.11 -17.82 6.85
C GLU A 132 9.12 -18.48 8.24
N ALA A 133 8.04 -18.35 9.01
CA ALA A 133 7.89 -19.03 10.29
C ALA A 133 7.98 -20.56 10.11
N ARG A 134 7.32 -21.11 9.08
CA ARG A 134 7.38 -22.54 8.77
C ARG A 134 8.81 -23.00 8.43
N LYS A 135 9.53 -22.25 7.59
CA LYS A 135 10.93 -22.56 7.25
C LYS A 135 11.84 -22.58 8.49
N ILE A 136 11.66 -21.62 9.41
CA ILE A 136 12.44 -21.55 10.65
C ILE A 136 12.12 -22.75 11.55
N ILE A 137 10.84 -23.11 11.70
CA ILE A 137 10.43 -24.27 12.49
C ILE A 137 10.98 -25.57 11.88
N ASP A 138 10.94 -25.73 10.57
CA ASP A 138 11.47 -26.92 9.88
C ASP A 138 13.00 -27.02 10.05
N LYS A 139 13.74 -25.93 9.99
CA LYS A 139 15.18 -25.90 10.30
C LYS A 139 15.46 -26.31 11.76
N ALA A 140 14.67 -25.79 12.71
CA ALA A 140 14.82 -26.13 14.12
C ALA A 140 14.51 -27.62 14.38
N LYS A 141 13.47 -28.18 13.72
CA LYS A 141 13.21 -29.63 13.75
C LYS A 141 14.39 -30.43 13.24
N GLY A 142 14.94 -30.03 12.08
CA GLY A 142 16.15 -30.67 11.51
C GLY A 142 17.31 -30.68 12.51
N ARG A 143 17.61 -29.56 13.16
CA ARG A 143 18.64 -29.49 14.18
C ARG A 143 18.39 -30.43 15.38
N LEU A 144 17.14 -30.45 15.87
CA LEU A 144 16.76 -31.34 16.97
C LEU A 144 16.87 -32.84 16.60
N ILE A 145 16.60 -33.20 15.35
CA ILE A 145 16.78 -34.55 14.84
C ILE A 145 18.26 -34.90 14.72
N ASP A 146 19.05 -34.01 14.10
CA ASP A 146 20.45 -34.28 13.79
C ASP A 146 21.36 -34.27 15.01
N GLU A 147 21.17 -33.29 15.92
CA GLU A 147 22.06 -33.11 17.09
C GLU A 147 21.60 -33.91 18.33
N PHE A 148 20.27 -34.12 18.48
CA PHE A 148 19.70 -34.75 19.69
C PHE A 148 19.00 -36.10 19.43
N GLY A 149 18.96 -36.55 18.17
CA GLY A 149 18.39 -37.86 17.81
C GLY A 149 16.89 -38.00 17.97
N LEU A 150 16.16 -36.87 18.07
CA LEU A 150 14.71 -36.89 18.20
C LEU A 150 14.03 -37.35 16.91
N LYS A 151 12.87 -37.99 17.01
CA LYS A 151 12.01 -38.23 15.86
C LYS A 151 11.28 -36.97 15.47
N GLU A 152 10.84 -36.87 14.23
CA GLU A 152 10.19 -35.64 13.69
C GLU A 152 8.98 -35.20 14.55
N GLN A 153 8.15 -36.14 14.98
CA GLN A 153 7.01 -35.87 15.87
C GLN A 153 7.43 -35.35 17.25
N GLU A 154 8.53 -35.90 17.78
CA GLU A 154 9.07 -35.48 19.08
C GLU A 154 9.67 -34.07 19.01
N ALA A 155 10.41 -33.77 17.94
CA ALA A 155 10.97 -32.43 17.68
C ALA A 155 9.84 -31.38 17.53
N PHE A 156 8.82 -31.68 16.75
CA PHE A 156 7.66 -30.78 16.61
C PHE A 156 6.92 -30.58 17.95
N SER A 157 6.65 -31.68 18.67
CA SER A 157 5.99 -31.63 19.98
C SER A 157 6.80 -30.86 21.03
N PHE A 158 8.12 -30.93 20.97
CA PHE A 158 9.01 -30.14 21.84
C PHE A 158 8.83 -28.65 21.58
N ILE A 159 8.93 -28.21 20.30
CA ILE A 159 8.73 -26.81 19.92
C ILE A 159 7.34 -26.32 20.35
N GLN A 160 6.31 -27.09 20.06
CA GLN A 160 4.92 -26.74 20.38
C GLN A 160 4.69 -26.61 21.90
N ARG A 161 5.10 -27.57 22.69
CA ARG A 161 4.93 -27.56 24.16
C ARG A 161 5.70 -26.41 24.80
N THR A 162 6.89 -26.13 24.33
CA THR A 162 7.70 -24.99 24.82
C THR A 162 7.04 -23.68 24.50
N ALA A 163 6.53 -23.49 23.26
CA ALA A 163 5.79 -22.31 22.87
C ALA A 163 4.54 -22.09 23.75
N MET A 164 3.79 -23.15 24.03
CA MET A 164 2.60 -23.09 24.91
C MET A 164 2.99 -22.74 26.36
N LYS A 165 4.04 -23.35 26.89
CA LYS A 165 4.53 -23.10 28.25
C LYS A 165 4.99 -21.66 28.44
N ASP A 166 5.74 -21.15 27.48
CA ASP A 166 6.35 -19.80 27.54
C ASP A 166 5.41 -18.72 27.00
N ARG A 167 4.20 -19.09 26.55
CA ARG A 167 3.24 -18.19 25.89
C ARG A 167 3.87 -17.38 24.74
N SER A 168 4.77 -18.02 23.99
CA SER A 168 5.49 -17.46 22.86
C SER A 168 5.03 -18.11 21.54
N ARG A 169 5.44 -17.56 20.41
CA ARG A 169 5.18 -18.17 19.11
C ARG A 169 6.16 -19.32 18.85
N MET A 170 5.72 -20.34 18.12
CA MET A 170 6.60 -21.47 17.74
C MET A 170 7.85 -21.00 16.97
N ARG A 171 7.75 -19.93 16.20
CA ARG A 171 8.88 -19.29 15.52
C ARG A 171 9.94 -18.84 16.52
N ASP A 172 9.53 -18.14 17.59
CA ASP A 172 10.47 -17.58 18.59
C ASP A 172 11.22 -18.72 19.32
N VAL A 173 10.52 -19.82 19.60
CA VAL A 173 11.12 -21.05 20.16
C VAL A 173 12.11 -21.67 19.17
N ALA A 174 11.72 -21.77 17.91
CA ALA A 174 12.57 -22.32 16.86
C ALA A 174 13.85 -21.49 16.66
N GLU A 175 13.76 -20.16 16.72
CA GLU A 175 14.94 -19.27 16.66
C GLU A 175 15.89 -19.50 17.85
N LYS A 176 15.37 -19.69 19.08
CA LYS A 176 16.16 -20.04 20.27
C LYS A 176 16.84 -21.41 20.15
N ILE A 177 16.21 -22.36 19.52
CA ILE A 177 16.82 -23.66 19.23
C ILE A 177 17.97 -23.48 18.22
N LEU A 178 17.74 -22.71 17.16
CA LEU A 178 18.77 -22.45 16.14
C LEU A 178 19.94 -21.62 16.65
N SER A 179 19.73 -20.72 17.61
CA SER A 179 20.82 -19.99 18.28
C SER A 179 21.57 -20.84 19.31
N GLY A 180 21.02 -21.98 19.73
CA GLY A 180 21.59 -22.81 20.78
C GLY A 180 21.24 -22.39 22.22
N GLU A 181 20.36 -21.40 22.38
CA GLU A 181 19.87 -20.95 23.68
C GLU A 181 18.88 -21.92 24.32
N LEU A 182 18.23 -22.76 23.50
CA LEU A 182 17.25 -23.74 23.96
C LEU A 182 17.58 -25.13 23.42
N GLN A 183 17.62 -26.11 24.33
CA GLN A 183 17.86 -27.52 24.03
C GLN A 183 16.78 -28.38 24.68
N PRO A 184 16.48 -29.59 24.15
CA PRO A 184 15.47 -30.51 24.71
C PRO A 184 15.80 -31.07 26.07
#